data_36e7e2f38df2ef07e35aef53ae5d1d10
#
_entry.id   36e7e2f38df2ef07e35aef53ae5d1d10
#
_cell.length_a   1.000
_cell.length_b   1.000
_cell.length_c   1.000
_cell.angle_alpha   90.00
_cell.angle_beta   90.00
_cell.angle_gamma   90.00
#
_symmetry.space_group_name_H-M   'P 1'
#
loop_
_entity.id
_entity.type
_entity.pdbx_description
1 polymer ?
#
loop_
_entity_poly.entity_id
_entity_poly.type
_entity_poly.pdbx_seq_one_letter_code
_entity_poly.pdbx_strand_id
1 'polypeptide(L)'
;VCHSTVDAAPKTMIASYGPANGFGWKLNEVIGAQIVSVPMAVPLAKADDAFKTFMISLGAVFLLAFIVLNLTLTVMVIRPIVRMSRAADEVSTGNTQIPEFAVTSKDEIGVLAASFNRLRRSLEKAMKLLE
;
A
#
# COMPACT_ATOMS: atom_id res chain seq x y z
N VAL A 1 -59.25 15.14 11.81
CA VAL A 1 -60.67 15.20 12.13
C VAL A 1 -61.09 14.07 13.09
N CYS A 2 -60.68 12.82 12.86
CA CYS A 2 -61.06 11.67 13.71
C CYS A 2 -60.37 11.65 15.11
N HIS A 3 -59.32 12.43 15.31
CA HIS A 3 -58.57 12.52 16.54
C HIS A 3 -58.74 13.85 17.28
N SER A 4 -59.65 14.70 16.83
CA SER A 4 -59.89 16.00 17.49
C SER A 4 -60.58 15.87 18.85
N THR A 5 -61.63 15.03 18.91
CA THR A 5 -62.38 14.73 20.13
C THR A 5 -62.79 13.26 20.16
N VAL A 6 -63.07 12.72 21.35
CA VAL A 6 -63.52 11.33 21.51
C VAL A 6 -64.82 11.08 20.79
N ASP A 7 -65.76 12.03 20.81
CA ASP A 7 -67.06 11.91 20.19
C ASP A 7 -67.06 11.85 18.66
N ALA A 8 -65.97 12.38 18.05
CA ALA A 8 -65.74 12.34 16.60
C ALA A 8 -65.14 11.01 16.10
N ALA A 9 -64.75 10.15 17.01
CA ALA A 9 -64.06 8.89 16.68
C ALA A 9 -65.09 7.76 16.39
N PRO A 10 -64.74 6.81 15.47
CA PRO A 10 -65.53 5.62 15.28
C PRO A 10 -65.72 4.81 16.59
N LYS A 11 -66.93 4.38 16.91
CA LYS A 11 -67.23 3.60 18.12
C LYS A 11 -66.41 2.31 18.21
N THR A 12 -66.12 1.68 17.11
CA THR A 12 -65.30 0.48 17.05
C THR A 12 -63.84 0.75 17.48
N MET A 13 -63.27 1.93 17.19
CA MET A 13 -61.97 2.33 17.62
C MET A 13 -61.90 2.58 19.12
N ILE A 14 -62.92 3.28 19.68
CA ILE A 14 -63.04 3.52 21.10
C ILE A 14 -63.20 2.20 21.88
N ALA A 15 -63.98 1.27 21.33
CA ALA A 15 -64.18 -0.04 21.96
C ALA A 15 -62.88 -0.87 22.03
N SER A 16 -62.03 -0.74 21.00
CA SER A 16 -60.76 -1.50 20.90
C SER A 16 -59.61 -0.86 21.67
N TYR A 17 -59.51 0.47 21.67
CA TYR A 17 -58.32 1.21 22.18
C TYR A 17 -58.66 2.11 23.41
N GLY A 18 -59.89 2.24 23.76
CA GLY A 18 -60.33 3.09 24.87
C GLY A 18 -60.39 4.58 24.50
N PRO A 19 -61.04 5.40 25.34
CA PRO A 19 -61.21 6.84 25.10
C PRO A 19 -60.05 7.71 25.67
N ALA A 20 -59.10 7.11 26.39
CA ALA A 20 -58.15 7.87 27.18
C ALA A 20 -56.94 8.43 26.40
N ASN A 21 -56.59 7.82 25.27
CA ASN A 21 -55.35 8.16 24.51
C ASN A 21 -55.66 8.36 23.02
N GLY A 22 -54.93 9.23 22.38
CA GLY A 22 -54.98 9.42 20.91
C GLY A 22 -55.98 10.50 20.46
N PHE A 23 -56.47 11.34 21.37
CA PHE A 23 -57.43 12.41 21.07
C PHE A 23 -56.95 13.77 21.60
N GLY A 24 -57.55 14.84 21.12
CA GLY A 24 -57.28 16.21 21.58
C GLY A 24 -56.02 16.84 20.95
N TRP A 25 -55.49 16.25 19.89
CA TRP A 25 -54.29 16.73 19.23
C TRP A 25 -54.52 18.05 18.49
N LYS A 26 -53.57 18.98 18.68
CA LYS A 26 -53.59 20.30 18.04
C LYS A 26 -52.73 20.25 16.76
N LEU A 27 -53.03 21.12 15.83
CA LEU A 27 -52.23 21.26 14.63
C LEU A 27 -50.81 21.70 14.97
N ASN A 28 -49.80 21.03 14.42
CA ASN A 28 -48.37 21.24 14.71
C ASN A 28 -47.89 20.82 16.12
N GLU A 29 -48.69 20.07 16.85
CA GLU A 29 -48.25 19.44 18.12
C GLU A 29 -47.48 18.16 17.84
N VAL A 30 -46.36 17.96 18.60
CA VAL A 30 -45.60 16.71 18.54
C VAL A 30 -46.35 15.67 19.38
N ILE A 31 -46.98 14.72 18.70
CA ILE A 31 -47.84 13.71 19.31
C ILE A 31 -47.16 12.37 19.55
N GLY A 32 -45.95 12.20 19.01
CA GLY A 32 -45.17 11.00 19.17
C GLY A 32 -43.76 11.14 18.58
N ALA A 33 -42.90 10.25 18.96
CA ALA A 33 -41.59 10.12 18.38
C ALA A 33 -41.28 8.65 18.13
N GLN A 34 -40.71 8.36 17.00
CA GLN A 34 -40.14 7.04 16.71
C GLN A 34 -38.67 7.02 17.07
N ILE A 35 -38.29 6.23 18.04
CA ILE A 35 -36.91 6.05 18.43
C ILE A 35 -36.38 4.77 17.76
N VAL A 36 -35.36 4.91 16.91
CA VAL A 36 -34.67 3.78 16.31
C VAL A 36 -33.32 3.65 16.99
N SER A 37 -33.11 2.57 17.73
CA SER A 37 -31.84 2.25 18.36
C SER A 37 -31.07 1.27 17.46
N VAL A 38 -29.91 1.69 16.96
CA VAL A 38 -29.04 0.85 16.14
C VAL A 38 -27.83 0.44 16.99
N PRO A 39 -27.62 -0.87 17.23
CA PRO A 39 -26.46 -1.34 17.98
C PRO A 39 -25.17 -1.05 17.19
N MET A 40 -24.28 -0.25 17.75
CA MET A 40 -23.00 0.11 17.12
C MET A 40 -21.94 -1.00 17.22
N ALA A 41 -22.14 -2.03 18.01
CA ALA A 41 -21.18 -3.11 18.22
C ALA A 41 -20.84 -3.86 16.92
N VAL A 42 -21.83 -4.16 16.10
CA VAL A 42 -21.63 -4.89 14.83
C VAL A 42 -20.86 -4.07 13.78
N PRO A 43 -21.22 -2.79 13.51
CA PRO A 43 -20.44 -1.95 12.61
C PRO A 43 -18.99 -1.74 13.08
N LEU A 44 -18.76 -1.53 14.38
CA LEU A 44 -17.42 -1.34 14.95
C LEU A 44 -16.57 -2.60 14.82
N ALA A 45 -17.12 -3.79 15.10
CA ALA A 45 -16.40 -5.05 14.91
C ALA A 45 -16.00 -5.27 13.43
N LYS A 46 -16.92 -5.02 12.49
CA LYS A 46 -16.62 -5.10 11.06
C LYS A 46 -15.57 -4.10 10.61
N ALA A 47 -15.59 -2.88 11.14
CA ALA A 47 -14.59 -1.86 10.85
C ALA A 47 -13.20 -2.27 11.38
N ASP A 48 -13.12 -2.85 12.58
CA ASP A 48 -11.87 -3.33 13.16
C ASP A 48 -11.28 -4.50 12.35
N ASP A 49 -12.09 -5.46 11.94
CA ASP A 49 -11.66 -6.58 11.10
C ASP A 49 -11.21 -6.12 9.71
N ALA A 50 -11.93 -5.17 9.11
CA ALA A 50 -11.55 -4.57 7.83
C ALA A 50 -10.21 -3.80 7.97
N PHE A 51 -10.04 -3.06 9.05
CA PHE A 51 -8.80 -2.33 9.32
C PHE A 51 -7.61 -3.27 9.50
N LYS A 52 -7.76 -4.35 10.29
CA LYS A 52 -6.72 -5.37 10.47
C LYS A 52 -6.34 -6.01 9.14
N THR A 53 -7.33 -6.43 8.35
CA THR A 53 -7.10 -7.03 7.04
C THR A 53 -6.37 -6.07 6.11
N PHE A 54 -6.77 -4.80 6.10
CA PHE A 54 -6.11 -3.76 5.33
C PHE A 54 -4.65 -3.54 5.76
N MET A 55 -4.38 -3.46 7.05
CA MET A 55 -3.02 -3.28 7.58
C MET A 55 -2.11 -4.48 7.25
N ILE A 56 -2.62 -5.70 7.39
CA ILE A 56 -1.87 -6.92 7.04
C ILE A 56 -1.56 -6.95 5.53
N SER A 57 -2.56 -6.69 4.69
CA SER A 57 -2.37 -6.69 3.24
C SER A 57 -1.39 -5.61 2.78
N LEU A 58 -1.51 -4.41 3.35
CA LEU A 58 -0.61 -3.29 3.09
C LEU A 58 0.83 -3.65 3.49
N GLY A 59 1.02 -4.20 4.69
CA GLY A 59 2.32 -4.68 5.16
C GLY A 59 2.94 -5.75 4.25
N ALA A 60 2.14 -6.71 3.79
CA ALA A 60 2.59 -7.75 2.87
C ALA A 60 3.05 -7.17 1.52
N VAL A 61 2.31 -6.22 0.96
CA VAL A 61 2.68 -5.53 -0.28
C VAL A 61 3.99 -4.76 -0.12
N PHE A 62 4.14 -4.00 0.96
CA PHE A 62 5.38 -3.27 1.23
C PHE A 62 6.57 -4.19 1.44
N LEU A 63 6.40 -5.30 2.16
CA LEU A 63 7.45 -6.29 2.37
C LEU A 63 7.90 -6.92 1.04
N LEU A 64 6.94 -7.30 0.19
CA LEU A 64 7.24 -7.83 -1.14
C LEU A 64 7.99 -6.81 -2.00
N ALA A 65 7.50 -5.57 -2.05
CA ALA A 65 8.15 -4.49 -2.80
C ALA A 65 9.58 -4.24 -2.28
N PHE A 66 9.79 -4.25 -0.97
CA PHE A 66 11.11 -4.10 -0.35
C PHE A 66 12.06 -5.23 -0.76
N ILE A 67 11.60 -6.49 -0.72
CA ILE A 67 12.40 -7.64 -1.14
C ILE A 67 12.78 -7.52 -2.62
N VAL A 68 11.81 -7.24 -3.49
CA VAL A 68 12.05 -7.09 -4.94
C VAL A 68 13.05 -5.96 -5.22
N LEU A 69 12.87 -4.80 -4.57
CA LEU A 69 13.78 -3.67 -4.71
C LEU A 69 15.21 -4.03 -4.28
N ASN A 70 15.38 -4.63 -3.11
CA ASN A 70 16.70 -5.04 -2.60
C ASN A 70 17.37 -6.07 -3.50
N LEU A 71 16.62 -7.07 -3.99
CA LEU A 71 17.16 -8.05 -4.93
C LEU A 71 17.61 -7.39 -6.23
N THR A 72 16.78 -6.52 -6.78
CA THR A 72 17.09 -5.79 -8.03
C THR A 72 18.34 -4.92 -7.86
N LEU A 73 18.41 -4.11 -6.81
CA LEU A 73 19.58 -3.29 -6.50
C LEU A 73 20.85 -4.14 -6.31
N THR A 74 20.75 -5.24 -5.58
CA THR A 74 21.89 -6.12 -5.34
C THR A 74 22.40 -6.75 -6.62
N VAL A 75 21.52 -7.24 -7.49
CA VAL A 75 21.90 -7.95 -8.71
C VAL A 75 22.34 -7.00 -9.82
N MET A 76 21.58 -5.91 -10.03
CA MET A 76 21.81 -5.00 -11.16
C MET A 76 22.86 -3.92 -10.89
N VAL A 77 23.05 -3.52 -9.62
CA VAL A 77 23.92 -2.40 -9.28
C VAL A 77 25.08 -2.84 -8.41
N ILE A 78 24.82 -3.39 -7.22
CA ILE A 78 25.85 -3.64 -6.22
C ILE A 78 26.86 -4.70 -6.71
N ARG A 79 26.37 -5.83 -7.20
CA ARG A 79 27.25 -6.91 -7.68
C ARG A 79 28.17 -6.49 -8.84
N PRO A 80 27.70 -5.82 -9.90
CA PRO A 80 28.56 -5.31 -10.95
C PRO A 80 29.63 -4.34 -10.42
N ILE A 81 29.25 -3.38 -9.58
CA ILE A 81 30.20 -2.40 -9.03
C ILE A 81 31.26 -3.08 -8.16
N VAL A 82 30.89 -4.00 -7.29
CA VAL A 82 31.83 -4.74 -6.45
C VAL A 82 32.78 -5.59 -7.31
N ARG A 83 32.31 -6.20 -8.38
CA ARG A 83 33.19 -6.94 -9.32
C ARG A 83 34.20 -6.02 -10.01
N MET A 84 33.76 -4.84 -10.48
CA MET A 84 34.65 -3.85 -11.09
C MET A 84 35.67 -3.33 -10.09
N SER A 85 35.27 -3.06 -8.84
CA SER A 85 36.20 -2.63 -7.78
C SER A 85 37.29 -3.66 -7.50
N ARG A 86 36.93 -4.94 -7.40
CA ARG A 86 37.91 -6.03 -7.22
C ARG A 86 38.84 -6.16 -8.41
N ALA A 87 38.30 -6.08 -9.63
CA ALA A 87 39.14 -6.12 -10.82
C ALA A 87 40.08 -4.92 -10.92
N ALA A 88 39.65 -3.74 -10.48
CA ALA A 88 40.55 -2.56 -10.40
C ALA A 88 41.67 -2.78 -9.41
N ASP A 89 41.41 -3.41 -8.27
CA ASP A 89 42.42 -3.78 -7.28
C ASP A 89 43.44 -4.77 -7.84
N GLU A 90 42.98 -5.83 -8.51
CA GLU A 90 43.84 -6.80 -9.19
C GLU A 90 44.70 -6.16 -10.26
N VAL A 91 44.16 -5.28 -11.10
CA VAL A 91 44.96 -4.56 -12.11
C VAL A 91 45.98 -3.65 -11.48
N SER A 92 45.65 -3.00 -10.37
CA SER A 92 46.57 -2.11 -9.66
C SER A 92 47.78 -2.84 -9.02
N THR A 93 47.57 -4.13 -8.70
CA THR A 93 48.62 -5.01 -8.17
C THR A 93 49.43 -5.72 -9.26
N GLY A 94 49.20 -5.41 -10.54
CA GLY A 94 49.93 -5.92 -11.69
C GLY A 94 49.30 -7.11 -12.41
N ASN A 95 48.15 -7.63 -11.92
CA ASN A 95 47.41 -8.69 -12.60
C ASN A 95 46.50 -8.11 -13.69
N THR A 96 47.01 -7.98 -14.90
CA THR A 96 46.21 -7.46 -16.04
C THR A 96 45.46 -8.54 -16.81
N GLN A 97 45.64 -9.83 -16.46
CA GLN A 97 45.00 -10.97 -17.15
C GLN A 97 43.59 -11.28 -16.65
N ILE A 98 42.82 -10.29 -16.22
CA ILE A 98 41.41 -10.46 -15.84
C ILE A 98 40.53 -10.43 -17.06
N PRO A 99 39.44 -11.22 -17.09
CA PRO A 99 38.49 -11.23 -18.21
C PRO A 99 37.81 -9.87 -18.37
N GLU A 100 37.45 -9.54 -19.60
CA GLU A 100 36.69 -8.33 -19.88
C GLU A 100 35.27 -8.42 -19.28
N PHE A 101 34.78 -7.29 -18.78
CA PHE A 101 33.39 -7.21 -18.37
C PHE A 101 32.46 -7.24 -19.57
N ALA A 102 31.44 -8.10 -19.51
CA ALA A 102 30.39 -8.12 -20.52
C ALA A 102 29.57 -6.82 -20.43
N VAL A 103 29.57 -6.04 -21.50
CA VAL A 103 28.76 -4.81 -21.61
C VAL A 103 27.38 -5.20 -22.12
N THR A 104 26.56 -5.75 -21.21
CA THR A 104 25.18 -6.20 -21.53
C THR A 104 24.12 -5.15 -21.23
N SER A 105 24.41 -4.22 -20.34
CA SER A 105 23.50 -3.13 -19.97
C SER A 105 23.74 -1.88 -20.82
N LYS A 106 22.66 -1.15 -21.13
CA LYS A 106 22.70 0.14 -21.84
C LYS A 106 22.62 1.35 -20.89
N ASP A 107 22.72 1.09 -19.60
CA ASP A 107 22.69 2.08 -18.53
C ASP A 107 24.10 2.55 -18.12
N GLU A 108 24.20 3.33 -17.06
CA GLU A 108 25.46 3.87 -16.53
C GLU A 108 26.42 2.76 -16.11
N ILE A 109 25.92 1.61 -15.68
CA ILE A 109 26.74 0.44 -15.31
C ILE A 109 27.40 -0.15 -16.57
N GLY A 110 26.67 -0.21 -17.68
CA GLY A 110 27.22 -0.63 -18.98
C GLY A 110 28.29 0.33 -19.49
N VAL A 111 28.07 1.64 -19.37
CA VAL A 111 29.05 2.67 -19.74
C VAL A 111 30.31 2.56 -18.87
N LEU A 112 30.16 2.34 -17.58
CA LEU A 112 31.26 2.14 -16.63
C LEU A 112 32.07 0.88 -16.99
N ALA A 113 31.42 -0.24 -17.29
CA ALA A 113 32.04 -1.48 -17.71
C ALA A 113 32.88 -1.30 -19.00
N ALA A 114 32.33 -0.60 -19.99
CA ALA A 114 33.01 -0.30 -21.23
C ALA A 114 34.25 0.60 -21.00
N SER A 115 34.14 1.59 -20.13
CA SER A 115 35.22 2.50 -19.78
C SER A 115 36.33 1.77 -19.03
N PHE A 116 35.98 0.90 -18.09
CA PHE A 116 36.94 0.07 -17.37
C PHE A 116 37.68 -0.88 -18.32
N ASN A 117 37.00 -1.54 -19.25
CA ASN A 117 37.64 -2.39 -20.26
C ASN A 117 38.64 -1.61 -21.14
N ARG A 118 38.35 -0.35 -21.49
CA ARG A 118 39.26 0.51 -22.24
C ARG A 118 40.50 0.85 -21.42
N LEU A 119 40.31 1.22 -20.15
CA LEU A 119 41.40 1.54 -19.23
C LEU A 119 42.34 0.33 -19.08
N ARG A 120 41.81 -0.84 -18.78
CA ARG A 120 42.56 -2.09 -18.64
C ARG A 120 43.42 -2.39 -19.88
N ARG A 121 42.81 -2.32 -21.08
CA ARG A 121 43.53 -2.54 -22.34
C ARG A 121 44.68 -1.53 -22.56
N SER A 122 44.46 -0.30 -22.15
CA SER A 122 45.50 0.74 -22.22
C SER A 122 46.67 0.45 -21.29
N LEU A 123 46.38 0.02 -20.07
CA LEU A 123 47.42 -0.38 -19.09
C LEU A 123 48.20 -1.62 -19.56
N GLU A 124 47.48 -2.65 -20.06
CA GLU A 124 48.14 -3.85 -20.59
C GLU A 124 49.10 -3.52 -21.74
N LYS A 125 48.72 -2.60 -22.65
CA LYS A 125 49.59 -2.14 -23.72
C LYS A 125 50.80 -1.38 -23.19
N ALA A 126 50.61 -0.50 -22.19
CA ALA A 126 51.72 0.26 -21.59
C ALA A 126 52.71 -0.67 -20.88
N MET A 127 52.26 -1.68 -20.16
CA MET A 127 53.12 -2.66 -19.51
C MET A 127 53.94 -3.48 -20.49
N LYS A 128 53.31 -3.94 -21.61
CA LYS A 128 54.05 -4.65 -22.68
C LYS A 128 55.10 -3.83 -23.42
N LEU A 129 55.06 -2.51 -23.32
CA LEU A 129 56.06 -1.63 -23.89
C LEU A 129 57.26 -1.38 -22.94
N LEU A 130 57.12 -1.75 -21.66
CA LEU A 130 58.14 -1.59 -20.62
C LEU A 130 58.91 -2.89 -20.35
N GLU A 131 58.43 -4.02 -20.86
CA GLU A 131 59.13 -5.32 -20.89
C GLU A 131 60.02 -5.42 -22.11
#